data_872822cf3708156f3a046c3f7602b158
#
_entry.id   872822cf3708156f3a046c3f7602b158
#
_cell.length_a   1.000
_cell.length_b   1.000
_cell.length_c   1.000
_cell.angle_alpha   90.00
_cell.angle_beta   90.00
_cell.angle_gamma   90.00
#
_symmetry.space_group_name_H-M   'P 1'
#
loop_
_entity.id
_entity.type
_entity.pdbx_description
1 polymer ?
#
loop_
_entity_poly.entity_id
_entity_poly.type
_entity_poly.pdbx_seq_one_letter_code
_entity_poly.pdbx_strand_id
1 'polypeptide(L)'
;MAGRTSRTKGAAAEREIAKLLRNELGFCIERNLDQTRSGGYDLLGIPGWALEIKRHERPSLTTWWLQAVAQAEAAQLKPALAWRQSRKPWSIMLRLADCHPSIEDPEPTITTDLPTFCAIVREEL
;
A
#
# COMPACT_ATOMS: atom_id res chain seq x y z
N MET A 1 6.11 18.60 19.14
CA MET A 1 6.18 17.18 19.43
C MET A 1 6.09 16.37 18.14
N ALA A 2 7.24 16.21 17.52
CA ALA A 2 7.37 15.61 16.19
C ALA A 2 6.77 14.20 16.11
N GLY A 3 7.05 13.32 17.10
CA GLY A 3 6.55 11.94 17.10
C GLY A 3 5.03 11.84 17.14
N ARG A 4 4.39 12.71 17.90
CA ARG A 4 2.92 12.73 18.00
C ARG A 4 2.28 13.20 16.70
N THR A 5 2.86 14.24 16.09
CA THR A 5 2.39 14.77 14.80
C THR A 5 2.56 13.72 13.70
N SER A 6 3.69 13.02 13.67
CA SER A 6 3.94 11.95 12.68
C SER A 6 2.95 10.81 12.81
N ARG A 7 2.65 10.36 14.02
CA ARG A 7 1.65 9.30 14.26
C ARG A 7 0.25 9.73 13.83
N THR A 8 -0.13 10.97 14.11
CA THR A 8 -1.42 11.52 13.72
C THR A 8 -1.55 11.60 12.20
N LYS A 9 -0.50 12.06 11.50
CA LYS A 9 -0.47 12.11 10.04
C LYS A 9 -0.53 10.72 9.43
N GLY A 10 0.20 9.75 9.99
CA GLY A 10 0.17 8.37 9.54
C GLY A 10 -1.23 7.76 9.67
N ALA A 11 -1.85 7.92 10.83
CA ALA A 11 -3.20 7.41 11.06
C ALA A 11 -4.23 8.07 10.14
N ALA A 12 -4.12 9.38 9.92
CA ALA A 12 -5.02 10.11 9.01
C ALA A 12 -4.86 9.62 7.57
N ALA A 13 -3.62 9.38 7.13
CA ALA A 13 -3.34 8.86 5.79
C ALA A 13 -3.93 7.47 5.59
N GLU A 14 -3.77 6.59 6.58
CA GLU A 14 -4.33 5.24 6.54
C GLU A 14 -5.87 5.26 6.45
N ARG A 15 -6.52 6.13 7.25
CA ARG A 15 -7.98 6.28 7.20
C ARG A 15 -8.45 6.82 5.85
N GLU A 16 -7.74 7.80 5.32
CA GLU A 16 -8.07 8.41 4.03
C GLU A 16 -8.06 7.36 2.91
N ILE A 17 -6.95 6.63 2.78
CA ILE A 17 -6.82 5.65 1.71
C ILE A 17 -7.75 4.45 1.92
N ALA A 18 -7.96 4.03 3.17
CA ALA A 18 -8.91 2.96 3.46
C ALA A 18 -10.33 3.32 3.01
N LYS A 19 -10.75 4.57 3.24
CA LYS A 19 -12.05 5.07 2.79
C LYS A 19 -12.15 5.07 1.27
N LEU A 20 -11.12 5.56 0.59
CA LEU A 20 -11.09 5.57 -0.87
C LEU A 20 -11.17 4.16 -1.45
N LEU A 21 -10.42 3.22 -0.87
CA LEU A 21 -10.43 1.83 -1.31
C LEU A 21 -11.76 1.15 -1.04
N ARG A 22 -12.38 1.39 0.12
CA ARG A 22 -13.72 0.86 0.40
C ARG A 22 -14.74 1.36 -0.61
N ASN A 23 -14.68 2.64 -0.95
CA ASN A 23 -15.61 3.22 -1.92
C ASN A 23 -15.43 2.62 -3.32
N GLU A 24 -14.19 2.38 -3.73
CA GLU A 24 -13.88 1.84 -5.05
C GLU A 24 -14.10 0.34 -5.16
N LEU A 25 -13.72 -0.42 -4.13
CA LEU A 25 -13.72 -1.89 -4.17
C LEU A 25 -14.94 -2.52 -3.53
N GLY A 26 -15.59 -1.84 -2.60
CA GLY A 26 -16.74 -2.38 -1.88
C GLY A 26 -16.39 -3.42 -0.83
N PHE A 27 -15.12 -3.63 -0.51
CA PHE A 27 -14.68 -4.57 0.51
C PHE A 27 -14.64 -3.93 1.88
N CYS A 28 -14.67 -4.77 2.92
CA CYS A 28 -14.44 -4.35 4.30
C CYS A 28 -12.94 -4.19 4.54
N ILE A 29 -12.42 -3.00 4.24
CA ILE A 29 -10.99 -2.68 4.38
C ILE A 29 -10.78 -1.90 5.67
N GLU A 30 -9.87 -2.37 6.51
CA GLU A 30 -9.61 -1.82 7.84
C GLU A 30 -8.12 -1.60 8.07
N ARG A 31 -7.81 -0.66 8.97
CA ARG A 31 -6.44 -0.45 9.42
C ARG A 31 -5.97 -1.67 10.22
N ASN A 32 -4.72 -2.08 9.98
CA ASN A 32 -4.10 -3.14 10.76
C ASN A 32 -3.55 -2.57 12.06
N LEU A 33 -4.35 -2.60 13.12
CA LEU A 33 -4.00 -2.06 14.42
C LEU A 33 -3.05 -2.97 15.20
N ASP A 34 -2.88 -4.21 14.77
CA ASP A 34 -2.01 -5.21 15.40
C ASP A 34 -0.71 -5.42 14.63
N GLN A 35 -0.18 -4.37 14.00
CA GLN A 35 1.03 -4.45 13.18
C GLN A 35 2.22 -5.07 13.90
N THR A 36 2.35 -4.83 15.21
CA THR A 36 3.44 -5.41 16.00
C THR A 36 3.30 -6.91 16.23
N ARG A 37 2.10 -7.46 16.07
CA ARG A 37 1.81 -8.88 16.31
C ARG A 37 1.69 -9.68 15.03
N SER A 38 0.98 -9.14 14.02
CA SER A 38 0.58 -9.89 12.85
C SER A 38 1.32 -9.52 11.57
N GLY A 39 2.39 -8.77 11.71
CA GLY A 39 3.14 -8.30 10.55
C GLY A 39 2.89 -6.83 10.28
N GLY A 40 3.67 -6.26 9.39
CA GLY A 40 3.83 -4.84 9.32
C GLY A 40 3.02 -4.08 8.29
N TYR A 41 2.19 -4.71 7.47
CA TYR A 41 1.45 -3.95 6.46
C TYR A 41 0.24 -3.23 7.07
N ASP A 42 -0.15 -2.12 6.46
CA ASP A 42 -1.01 -1.12 7.10
C ASP A 42 -2.51 -1.36 7.00
N LEU A 43 -2.98 -2.04 5.96
CA LEU A 43 -4.41 -2.29 5.75
C LEU A 43 -4.73 -3.76 5.57
N LEU A 44 -5.81 -4.20 6.20
CA LEU A 44 -6.38 -5.53 6.07
C LEU A 44 -7.57 -5.51 5.12
N GLY A 45 -7.81 -6.59 4.42
CA GLY A 45 -9.03 -6.78 3.65
C GLY A 45 -8.92 -6.54 2.15
N ILE A 46 -7.73 -6.31 1.62
CA ILE A 46 -7.50 -6.25 0.18
C ILE A 46 -7.01 -7.63 -0.26
N PRO A 47 -7.85 -8.43 -0.96
CA PRO A 47 -7.48 -9.81 -1.27
C PRO A 47 -6.18 -9.92 -2.07
N GLY A 48 -5.21 -10.65 -1.52
CA GLY A 48 -3.94 -10.93 -2.17
C GLY A 48 -2.86 -9.86 -2.02
N TRP A 49 -3.14 -8.74 -1.40
CA TRP A 49 -2.23 -7.59 -1.34
C TRP A 49 -1.92 -7.16 0.09
N ALA A 50 -0.65 -6.83 0.33
CA ALA A 50 -0.20 -6.18 1.55
C ALA A 50 0.12 -4.73 1.23
N LEU A 51 -0.69 -3.80 1.71
CA LEU A 51 -0.54 -2.38 1.39
C LEU A 51 0.19 -1.66 2.52
N GLU A 52 1.30 -1.03 2.16
CA GLU A 52 2.07 -0.12 3.00
C GLU A 52 1.74 1.31 2.61
N ILE A 53 1.49 2.18 3.57
CA ILE A 53 1.03 3.55 3.32
C ILE A 53 2.02 4.55 3.89
N LYS A 54 2.42 5.51 3.09
CA LYS A 54 3.33 6.59 3.48
C LYS A 54 2.79 7.95 3.04
N ARG A 55 2.79 8.89 3.95
CA ARG A 55 2.51 10.28 3.64
C ARG A 55 3.67 11.13 4.15
N HIS A 56 4.46 11.68 3.23
CA HIS A 56 5.66 12.42 3.58
C HIS A 56 6.02 13.42 2.49
N GLU A 57 6.46 14.60 2.89
CA GLU A 57 6.84 15.65 1.94
C GLU A 57 8.13 15.32 1.18
N ARG A 58 8.99 14.49 1.77
CA ARG A 58 10.24 14.04 1.16
C ARG A 58 10.23 12.52 1.03
N PRO A 59 9.75 11.98 -0.11
CA PRO A 59 9.66 10.53 -0.27
C PRO A 59 11.01 9.82 -0.22
N SER A 60 11.06 8.70 0.48
CA SER A 60 12.22 7.79 0.54
C SER A 60 11.81 6.47 -0.10
N LEU A 61 11.56 6.50 -1.41
CA LEU A 61 10.89 5.40 -2.12
C LEU A 61 11.63 4.07 -2.03
N THR A 62 12.96 4.07 -2.14
CA THR A 62 13.74 2.83 -2.06
C THR A 62 13.57 2.16 -0.70
N THR A 63 13.73 2.93 0.38
CA THR A 63 13.59 2.42 1.74
C THR A 63 12.18 1.91 2.00
N TRP A 64 11.18 2.68 1.59
CA TRP A 64 9.76 2.30 1.78
C TRP A 64 9.40 1.05 0.99
N TRP A 65 9.92 0.96 -0.24
CA TRP A 65 9.65 -0.20 -1.09
C TRP A 65 10.24 -1.49 -0.50
N LEU A 66 11.48 -1.42 -0.02
CA LEU A 66 12.10 -2.58 0.62
C LEU A 66 11.32 -3.02 1.86
N GLN A 67 10.81 -2.07 2.63
CA GLN A 67 9.96 -2.37 3.79
C GLN A 67 8.66 -3.03 3.35
N ALA A 68 8.00 -2.48 2.32
CA ALA A 68 6.75 -3.03 1.80
C ALA A 68 6.93 -4.46 1.29
N VAL A 69 8.01 -4.72 0.56
CA VAL A 69 8.33 -6.05 0.05
C VAL A 69 8.55 -7.05 1.18
N ALA A 70 9.36 -6.67 2.18
CA ALA A 70 9.65 -7.56 3.32
C ALA A 70 8.38 -7.94 4.08
N GLN A 71 7.49 -6.98 4.32
CA GLN A 71 6.24 -7.22 5.02
C GLN A 71 5.28 -8.10 4.21
N ALA A 72 5.20 -7.86 2.91
CA ALA A 72 4.36 -8.66 2.02
C ALA A 72 4.84 -10.11 1.93
N GLU A 73 6.16 -10.31 1.79
CA GLU A 73 6.74 -11.65 1.74
C GLU A 73 6.49 -12.42 3.03
N ALA A 74 6.64 -11.77 4.18
CA ALA A 74 6.36 -12.39 5.48
C ALA A 74 4.91 -12.84 5.59
N ALA A 75 3.98 -12.12 4.97
CA ALA A 75 2.56 -12.44 4.96
C ALA A 75 2.12 -13.30 3.76
N GLN A 76 3.04 -13.65 2.86
CA GLN A 76 2.76 -14.38 1.61
C GLN A 76 1.75 -13.64 0.72
N LEU A 77 1.88 -12.34 0.65
CA LEU A 77 1.03 -11.46 -0.15
C LEU A 77 1.86 -10.66 -1.15
N LYS A 78 1.19 -10.04 -2.12
CA LYS A 78 1.83 -9.15 -3.08
C LYS A 78 2.03 -7.77 -2.46
N PRO A 79 3.21 -7.15 -2.61
CA PRO A 79 3.46 -5.83 -2.04
C PRO A 79 2.83 -4.72 -2.87
N ALA A 80 2.29 -3.73 -2.18
CA ALA A 80 1.87 -2.47 -2.76
C ALA A 80 2.29 -1.34 -1.83
N LEU A 81 2.92 -0.31 -2.38
CA LEU A 81 3.32 0.87 -1.64
C LEU A 81 2.50 2.05 -2.12
N ALA A 82 1.63 2.57 -1.25
CA ALA A 82 0.88 3.78 -1.53
C ALA A 82 1.55 4.97 -0.85
N TRP A 83 1.82 6.02 -1.61
CA TRP A 83 2.38 7.21 -0.98
C TRP A 83 1.80 8.47 -1.60
N ARG A 84 1.85 9.56 -0.82
CA ARG A 84 1.53 10.90 -1.33
C ARG A 84 2.28 11.96 -0.55
N GLN A 85 2.50 13.08 -1.25
CA GLN A 85 2.89 14.34 -0.65
C GLN A 85 1.64 15.19 -0.49
N SER A 86 1.69 16.23 0.34
CA SER A 86 0.57 17.16 0.52
C SER A 86 0.15 17.74 -0.84
N ARG A 87 -1.14 17.81 -1.09
CA ARG A 87 -1.76 18.34 -2.30
C ARG A 87 -1.43 17.56 -3.58
N LYS A 88 -0.88 16.36 -3.45
CA LYS A 88 -0.64 15.45 -4.57
C LYS A 88 -1.58 14.26 -4.49
N PRO A 89 -1.92 13.64 -5.62
CA PRO A 89 -2.71 12.41 -5.59
C PRO A 89 -1.89 11.25 -5.05
N TRP A 90 -2.58 10.17 -4.67
CA TRP A 90 -1.92 8.94 -4.26
C TRP A 90 -1.22 8.30 -5.44
N SER A 91 0.00 7.84 -5.21
CA SER A 91 0.75 7.00 -6.14
C SER A 91 0.89 5.61 -5.55
N ILE A 92 0.82 4.59 -6.40
CA ILE A 92 0.93 3.19 -5.97
C ILE A 92 2.08 2.54 -6.73
N MET A 93 3.06 1.99 -5.99
CA MET A 93 4.16 1.22 -6.56
C MET A 93 3.87 -0.27 -6.41
N LEU A 94 4.05 -1.03 -7.49
CA LEU A 94 3.80 -2.46 -7.58
C LEU A 94 4.96 -3.14 -8.28
N ARG A 95 5.11 -4.46 -8.07
CA ARG A 95 5.97 -5.26 -8.94
C ARG A 95 5.27 -5.45 -10.29
N LEU A 96 6.02 -5.27 -11.36
CA LEU A 96 5.48 -5.54 -12.69
C LEU A 96 5.04 -7.01 -12.83
N ALA A 97 5.80 -7.92 -12.24
CA ALA A 97 5.49 -9.36 -12.23
C ALA A 97 4.14 -9.68 -11.58
N ASP A 98 3.71 -8.88 -10.60
CA ASP A 98 2.41 -9.08 -9.95
C ASP A 98 1.24 -8.57 -10.79
N CYS A 99 1.52 -7.85 -11.87
CA CYS A 99 0.51 -7.29 -12.75
C CYS A 99 0.32 -8.06 -14.05
N HIS A 100 1.28 -8.91 -14.41
CA HIS A 100 1.24 -9.66 -15.66
C HIS A 100 1.86 -11.04 -15.51
N PRO A 101 1.12 -12.12 -15.87
CA PRO A 101 1.57 -13.49 -15.61
C PRO A 101 2.81 -13.93 -16.39
N SER A 102 3.14 -13.29 -17.51
CA SER A 102 4.31 -13.65 -18.30
C SER A 102 5.61 -13.02 -17.80
N ILE A 103 5.55 -12.15 -16.80
CA ILE A 103 6.73 -11.50 -16.26
C ILE A 103 7.17 -12.25 -15.01
N GLU A 104 8.34 -12.89 -15.09
CA GLU A 104 8.87 -13.71 -13.99
C GLU A 104 9.80 -12.95 -13.06
N ASP A 105 10.52 -11.94 -13.59
CA ASP A 105 11.48 -11.16 -12.81
C ASP A 105 10.74 -10.32 -11.77
N PRO A 106 11.02 -10.50 -10.46
CA PRO A 106 10.34 -9.74 -9.42
C PRO A 106 10.92 -8.34 -9.19
N GLU A 107 12.03 -7.99 -9.84
CA GLU A 107 12.71 -6.71 -9.58
C GLU A 107 12.06 -5.49 -10.23
N PRO A 108 11.60 -5.52 -11.49
CA PRO A 108 11.00 -4.33 -12.08
C PRO A 108 9.73 -3.90 -11.36
N THR A 109 9.58 -2.58 -11.18
CA THR A 109 8.41 -1.99 -10.55
C THR A 109 7.69 -1.06 -11.53
N ILE A 110 6.41 -0.84 -11.27
CA ILE A 110 5.62 0.19 -11.94
C ILE A 110 5.02 1.11 -10.88
N THR A 111 4.75 2.34 -11.27
CA THR A 111 4.02 3.29 -10.44
C THR A 111 2.75 3.68 -11.17
N THR A 112 1.63 3.61 -10.47
CA THR A 112 0.31 3.90 -11.05
C THR A 112 -0.51 4.73 -10.06
N ASP A 113 -1.76 4.99 -10.41
CA ASP A 113 -2.70 5.71 -9.56
C ASP A 113 -3.61 4.76 -8.78
N LEU A 114 -4.37 5.32 -7.85
CA LEU A 114 -5.26 4.52 -7.00
C LEU A 114 -6.38 3.84 -7.81
N PRO A 115 -7.08 4.51 -8.74
CA PRO A 115 -8.09 3.84 -9.55
C PRO A 115 -7.55 2.67 -10.36
N THR A 116 -6.35 2.79 -10.91
CA THR A 116 -5.72 1.71 -11.68
C THR A 116 -5.38 0.53 -10.77
N PHE A 117 -4.85 0.78 -9.58
CA PHE A 117 -4.62 -0.28 -8.60
C PHE A 117 -5.92 -1.02 -8.26
N CYS A 118 -7.00 -0.28 -8.05
CA CYS A 118 -8.31 -0.88 -7.77
C CYS A 118 -8.79 -1.75 -8.94
N ALA A 119 -8.56 -1.32 -10.18
CA ALA A 119 -8.88 -2.13 -11.36
C ALA A 119 -8.09 -3.44 -11.37
N ILE A 120 -6.80 -3.38 -11.04
CA ILE A 120 -5.95 -4.58 -10.95
C ILE A 120 -6.49 -5.54 -9.89
N VAL A 121 -6.84 -5.03 -8.72
CA VAL A 121 -7.41 -5.86 -7.64
C VAL A 121 -8.71 -6.54 -8.10
N ARG A 122 -9.59 -5.79 -8.76
CA ARG A 122 -10.87 -6.34 -9.25
C ARG A 122 -10.69 -7.45 -10.28
N GLU A 123 -9.70 -7.33 -11.16
CA GLU A 123 -9.44 -8.34 -12.18
C GLU A 123 -8.96 -9.67 -11.61
N GLU A 124 -8.45 -9.68 -10.40
CA GLU A 124 -7.94 -10.88 -9.73
C GLU A 124 -9.00 -11.64 -8.93
N LEU A 125 -10.21 -11.12 -8.88
CA LEU A 125 -11.27 -11.69 -8.04
C LEU A 125 -12.03 -12.83 -8.74
#